data_fffae13729a116d3f3925985f54bdf21
#
_entry.id   fffae13729a116d3f3925985f54bdf21
#
_cell.length_a   1.000
_cell.length_b   1.000
_cell.length_c   1.000
_cell.angle_alpha   90.00
_cell.angle_beta   90.00
_cell.angle_gamma   90.00
#
_symmetry.space_group_name_H-M   'P 1'
#
loop_
_entity.id
_entity.type
_entity.pdbx_description
1 polymer ?
#
loop_
_entity_poly.entity_id
_entity_poly.type
_entity_poly.pdbx_seq_one_letter_code
_entity_poly.pdbx_strand_id
1 'polypeptide(L)'
;MKHIEDTPWWICDPEETNYCTYSDTDSIYMHAEPLLRHRHEDFDKMTAEEKDDALENIAMEYEGVVTKSYDKLAKDVFRSTEHRLEMKTECVIRSAYFRATRRYAQWITKQEGIKKETLDVKGLEFKKANFPPVLGKFFKNALVDVLKGATQKE
;
A
#
# COMPACT_ATOMS: atom_id res chain seq x y z
N MET A 1 8.10 -16.49 14.16
CA MET A 1 7.76 -15.16 13.61
C MET A 1 8.74 -14.15 14.19
N LYS A 2 9.57 -13.51 13.37
CA LYS A 2 10.39 -12.38 13.84
C LYS A 2 9.49 -11.17 13.99
N HIS A 3 9.45 -10.56 15.17
CA HIS A 3 8.71 -9.34 15.41
C HIS A 3 9.34 -8.16 14.65
N ILE A 4 8.57 -7.11 14.35
CA ILE A 4 9.06 -5.84 13.78
C ILE A 4 10.22 -5.26 14.60
N GLU A 5 10.20 -5.46 15.92
CA GLU A 5 11.27 -5.03 16.84
C GLU A 5 12.60 -5.75 16.58
N ASP A 6 12.54 -6.99 16.01
CA ASP A 6 13.72 -7.79 15.67
C ASP A 6 14.21 -7.58 14.23
N THR A 7 13.41 -6.93 13.42
CA THR A 7 13.80 -6.52 12.06
C THR A 7 13.91 -5.00 12.06
N PRO A 8 15.10 -4.46 12.31
CA PRO A 8 15.24 -3.02 12.26
C PRO A 8 14.86 -2.54 10.87
N TRP A 9 13.71 -1.88 10.74
CA TRP A 9 13.24 -1.27 9.50
C TRP A 9 14.23 -0.23 8.93
N TRP A 10 15.20 0.21 9.75
CA TRP A 10 16.33 1.06 9.38
C TRP A 10 17.54 0.29 8.84
N ILE A 11 17.55 -1.06 8.89
CA ILE A 11 18.59 -1.88 8.22
C ILE A 11 18.29 -2.05 6.73
N CYS A 12 17.14 -1.64 6.29
CA CYS A 12 17.00 -1.36 4.88
C CYS A 12 17.98 -0.23 4.60
N ASP A 13 19.01 -0.55 3.84
CA ASP A 13 19.95 0.47 3.40
C ASP A 13 19.14 1.67 2.93
N PRO A 14 19.18 2.81 3.63
CA PRO A 14 18.39 3.97 3.25
C PRO A 14 18.72 4.46 1.85
N GLU A 15 19.83 4.00 1.26
CA GLU A 15 20.19 4.27 -0.12
C GLU A 15 19.55 3.28 -1.11
N GLU A 16 19.18 2.05 -0.70
CA GLU A 16 18.68 1.01 -1.60
C GLU A 16 17.20 0.66 -1.43
N THR A 17 16.59 0.86 -0.26
CA THR A 17 15.23 0.39 -0.03
C THR A 17 14.36 1.41 0.68
N ASN A 18 13.65 2.20 -0.10
CA ASN A 18 12.59 3.06 0.43
C ASN A 18 11.25 2.31 0.38
N TYR A 19 10.77 1.85 1.52
CA TYR A 19 9.47 1.18 1.62
C TYR A 19 8.27 2.13 1.43
N CYS A 20 8.46 3.43 1.65
CA CYS A 20 7.42 4.42 1.36
C CYS A 20 7.46 4.77 -0.12
N THR A 21 6.57 4.18 -0.90
CA THR A 21 6.47 4.43 -2.35
C THR A 21 5.77 5.75 -2.65
N TYR A 22 4.77 6.11 -1.85
CA TYR A 22 3.99 7.32 -2.03
C TYR A 22 3.37 7.75 -0.70
N SER A 23 3.26 9.05 -0.49
CA SER A 23 2.52 9.64 0.64
C SER A 23 1.74 10.86 0.16
N ASP A 24 0.57 11.09 0.73
CA ASP A 24 -0.24 12.28 0.48
C ASP A 24 -0.99 12.67 1.74
N THR A 25 -0.69 13.84 2.27
CA THR A 25 -1.30 14.48 3.44
C THR A 25 -1.25 13.60 4.70
N ASP A 26 -2.10 12.59 4.80
CA ASP A 26 -2.37 11.74 5.96
C ASP A 26 -2.29 10.24 5.62
N SER A 27 -1.88 9.90 4.40
CA SER A 27 -1.75 8.51 3.95
C SER A 27 -0.33 8.14 3.53
N ILE A 28 0.03 6.88 3.76
CA ILE A 28 1.33 6.31 3.38
C ILE A 28 1.07 5.01 2.60
N TYR A 29 1.73 4.89 1.47
CA TYR A 29 1.76 3.66 0.65
C TYR A 29 3.10 2.98 0.83
N MET A 30 3.07 1.77 1.36
CA MET A 30 4.26 0.98 1.63
C MET A 30 4.42 -0.15 0.63
N HIS A 31 5.64 -0.30 0.10
CA HIS A 31 6.02 -1.49 -0.67
C HIS A 31 6.61 -2.53 0.29
N ALA A 32 5.79 -3.41 0.79
CA ALA A 32 6.17 -4.36 1.84
C ALA A 32 6.63 -5.74 1.31
N GLU A 33 6.70 -5.95 -0.02
CA GLU A 33 7.16 -7.23 -0.59
C GLU A 33 8.57 -7.62 -0.12
N PRO A 34 9.58 -6.73 -0.07
CA PRO A 34 10.89 -7.10 0.42
C PRO A 34 10.88 -7.61 1.86
N LEU A 35 10.07 -6.99 2.72
CA LEU A 35 9.90 -7.42 4.10
C LEU A 35 9.18 -8.76 4.18
N LEU A 36 8.19 -8.97 3.33
CA LEU A 36 7.46 -10.23 3.25
C LEU A 36 8.39 -11.38 2.81
N ARG A 37 9.22 -11.16 1.78
CA ARG A 37 10.23 -12.13 1.33
C ARG A 37 11.26 -12.44 2.42
N HIS A 38 11.65 -11.45 3.20
CA HIS A 38 12.57 -11.66 4.32
C HIS A 38 11.96 -12.51 5.46
N ARG A 39 10.65 -12.38 5.69
CA ARG A 39 9.93 -13.11 6.75
C ARG A 39 9.50 -14.52 6.35
N HIS A 40 9.29 -14.77 5.07
CA HIS A 40 8.78 -16.00 4.52
C HIS A 40 9.75 -16.58 3.49
N GLU A 41 10.50 -17.61 3.89
CA GLU A 41 11.44 -18.30 3.00
C GLU A 41 10.74 -18.96 1.81
N ASP A 42 9.47 -19.28 1.96
CA ASP A 42 8.60 -19.90 0.96
C ASP A 42 7.71 -18.91 0.18
N PHE A 43 8.05 -17.62 0.22
CA PHE A 43 7.28 -16.54 -0.42
C PHE A 43 6.83 -16.84 -1.85
N ASP A 44 7.71 -17.45 -2.66
CA ASP A 44 7.40 -17.73 -4.06
C ASP A 44 6.38 -18.86 -4.23
N LYS A 45 6.17 -19.69 -3.18
CA LYS A 45 5.18 -20.76 -3.16
C LYS A 45 3.84 -20.34 -2.57
N MET A 46 3.81 -19.20 -1.88
CA MET A 46 2.60 -18.65 -1.28
C MET A 46 1.59 -18.31 -2.37
N THR A 47 0.34 -18.62 -2.09
CA THR A 47 -0.79 -18.18 -2.90
C THR A 47 -0.98 -16.67 -2.82
N ALA A 48 -1.71 -16.09 -3.75
CA ALA A 48 -2.00 -14.67 -3.74
C ALA A 48 -2.77 -14.24 -2.49
N GLU A 49 -3.66 -15.10 -1.99
CA GLU A 49 -4.42 -14.85 -0.75
C GLU A 49 -3.53 -14.85 0.48
N GLU A 50 -2.65 -15.83 0.61
CA GLU A 50 -1.69 -15.91 1.73
C GLU A 50 -0.75 -14.70 1.75
N LYS A 51 -0.34 -14.19 0.58
CA LYS A 51 0.44 -12.95 0.48
C LYS A 51 -0.36 -11.73 0.94
N ASP A 52 -1.62 -11.62 0.53
CA ASP A 52 -2.50 -10.52 0.95
C ASP A 52 -2.74 -10.55 2.47
N ASP A 53 -2.94 -11.73 3.07
CA ASP A 53 -3.10 -11.91 4.52
C ASP A 53 -1.82 -11.53 5.28
N ALA A 54 -0.68 -11.95 4.78
CA ALA A 54 0.61 -11.64 5.38
C ALA A 54 0.95 -10.14 5.28
N LEU A 55 0.61 -9.49 4.16
CA LEU A 55 0.74 -8.04 4.00
C LEU A 55 -0.15 -7.27 4.97
N GLU A 56 -1.39 -7.71 5.17
CA GLU A 56 -2.30 -7.10 6.13
C GLU A 56 -1.75 -7.20 7.56
N ASN A 57 -1.23 -8.36 7.96
CA ASN A 57 -0.60 -8.55 9.27
C ASN A 57 0.61 -7.60 9.46
N ILE A 58 1.45 -7.44 8.44
CA ILE A 58 2.55 -6.48 8.46
C ILE A 58 2.02 -5.05 8.64
N ALA A 59 0.99 -4.66 7.88
CA ALA A 59 0.41 -3.34 7.97
C ALA A 59 -0.16 -3.05 9.36
N MET A 60 -0.85 -4.01 9.99
CA MET A 60 -1.36 -3.89 11.36
C MET A 60 -0.24 -3.75 12.40
N GLU A 61 0.90 -4.45 12.23
CA GLU A 61 2.06 -4.28 13.10
C GLU A 61 2.61 -2.84 12.98
N TYR A 62 2.74 -2.31 11.76
CA TYR A 62 3.17 -0.92 11.53
C TYR A 62 2.18 0.11 12.08
N GLU A 63 0.89 -0.13 11.94
CA GLU A 63 -0.16 0.68 12.54
C GLU A 63 0.07 0.87 14.05
N GLY A 64 0.35 -0.24 14.76
CA GLY A 64 0.66 -0.20 16.19
C GLY A 64 1.94 0.60 16.52
N VAL A 65 2.99 0.48 15.71
CA VAL A 65 4.24 1.23 15.90
C VAL A 65 4.04 2.73 15.65
N VAL A 66 3.35 3.08 14.56
CA VAL A 66 3.08 4.48 14.20
C VAL A 66 2.17 5.15 15.23
N THR A 67 1.12 4.46 15.68
CA THR A 67 0.21 4.99 16.70
C THR A 67 0.95 5.28 18.01
N LYS A 68 1.83 4.38 18.46
CA LYS A 68 2.69 4.64 19.63
C LYS A 68 3.64 5.84 19.40
N SER A 69 4.09 6.06 18.18
CA SER A 69 4.94 7.23 17.86
C SER A 69 4.18 8.54 17.97
N TYR A 70 2.87 8.54 17.70
CA TYR A 70 2.01 9.72 17.89
C TYR A 70 1.86 10.10 19.36
N ASP A 71 1.80 9.13 20.30
CA ASP A 71 1.82 9.40 21.73
C ASP A 71 3.08 10.19 22.12
N LYS A 72 4.23 9.75 21.62
CA LYS A 72 5.51 10.41 21.85
C LYS A 72 5.54 11.79 21.21
N LEU A 73 5.11 11.93 19.97
CA LEU A 73 5.05 13.21 19.24
C LEU A 73 4.15 14.21 19.98
N ALA A 74 2.98 13.79 20.43
CA ALA A 74 2.04 14.62 21.16
C ALA A 74 2.69 15.15 22.45
N LYS A 75 3.34 14.30 23.21
CA LYS A 75 4.00 14.65 24.46
C LYS A 75 5.23 15.53 24.26
N ASP A 76 6.15 15.14 23.38
CA ASP A 76 7.47 15.75 23.25
C ASP A 76 7.41 17.07 22.45
N VAL A 77 6.58 17.13 21.41
CA VAL A 77 6.48 18.28 20.50
C VAL A 77 5.33 19.20 20.86
N PHE A 78 4.14 18.65 21.01
CA PHE A 78 2.93 19.44 21.27
C PHE A 78 2.64 19.68 22.75
N ARG A 79 3.41 19.02 23.65
CA ARG A 79 3.23 19.09 25.11
C ARG A 79 1.81 18.77 25.55
N SER A 80 1.17 17.88 24.81
CA SER A 80 -0.19 17.41 25.07
C SER A 80 -0.14 15.98 25.62
N THR A 81 -0.99 15.70 26.59
CA THR A 81 -1.20 14.36 27.13
C THR A 81 -2.33 13.61 26.42
N GLU A 82 -3.08 14.32 25.58
CA GLU A 82 -4.21 13.78 24.83
C GLU A 82 -4.10 14.15 23.35
N HIS A 83 -4.34 13.20 22.48
CA HIS A 83 -4.47 13.42 21.05
C HIS A 83 -5.49 12.44 20.46
N ARG A 84 -5.87 12.67 19.19
CA ARG A 84 -6.78 11.83 18.42
C ARG A 84 -6.12 11.30 17.15
N LEU A 85 -4.79 11.35 17.08
CA LEU A 85 -4.04 10.83 15.96
C LEU A 85 -4.03 9.31 16.04
N GLU A 86 -4.48 8.66 14.99
CA GLU A 86 -4.52 7.20 14.85
C GLU A 86 -4.16 6.86 13.41
N MET A 87 -3.25 5.91 13.23
CA MET A 87 -3.00 5.33 11.93
C MET A 87 -3.86 4.09 11.79
N LYS A 88 -4.48 3.91 10.62
CA LYS A 88 -5.28 2.72 10.31
C LYS A 88 -4.88 2.14 8.97
N THR A 89 -4.86 0.81 8.93
CA THR A 89 -4.69 0.07 7.69
C THR A 89 -6.00 0.11 6.91
N GLU A 90 -6.02 0.87 5.81
CA GLU A 90 -7.22 1.01 4.97
C GLU A 90 -7.35 -0.11 3.96
N CYS A 91 -6.26 -0.45 3.26
CA CYS A 91 -6.32 -1.43 2.20
C CYS A 91 -5.00 -2.18 1.96
N VAL A 92 -5.14 -3.38 1.43
CA VAL A 92 -4.05 -4.16 0.83
C VAL A 92 -4.14 -4.02 -0.69
N ILE A 93 -3.03 -3.62 -1.29
CA ILE A 93 -2.91 -3.34 -2.72
C ILE A 93 -1.92 -4.33 -3.31
N ARG A 94 -2.37 -5.16 -4.24
CA ARG A 94 -1.51 -6.14 -4.90
C ARG A 94 -0.58 -5.52 -5.92
N SER A 95 -1.07 -4.51 -6.62
CA SER A 95 -0.32 -3.79 -7.65
C SER A 95 -0.83 -2.36 -7.78
N ALA A 96 0.08 -1.44 -8.07
CA ALA A 96 -0.26 -0.04 -8.26
C ALA A 96 0.61 0.59 -9.35
N TYR A 97 0.04 1.56 -10.03
CA TYR A 97 0.71 2.41 -11.00
C TYR A 97 0.61 3.86 -10.55
N PHE A 98 1.72 4.42 -10.10
CA PHE A 98 1.84 5.83 -9.73
C PHE A 98 2.46 6.63 -10.87
N ARG A 99 1.70 7.54 -11.48
CA ARG A 99 2.18 8.42 -12.56
C ARG A 99 2.72 9.74 -12.01
N ALA A 100 2.02 10.31 -11.06
CA ALA A 100 2.36 11.58 -10.42
C ALA A 100 1.56 11.73 -9.12
N THR A 101 1.81 12.81 -8.38
CA THR A 101 1.03 13.16 -7.18
C THR A 101 -0.45 13.19 -7.52
N ARG A 102 -1.26 12.45 -6.76
CA ARG A 102 -2.72 12.31 -6.94
C ARG A 102 -3.16 11.74 -8.28
N ARG A 103 -2.26 11.07 -9.01
CA ARG A 103 -2.52 10.44 -10.31
C ARG A 103 -2.02 9.01 -10.31
N TYR A 104 -2.88 8.08 -9.93
CA TYR A 104 -2.52 6.67 -9.80
C TYR A 104 -3.71 5.75 -10.07
N ALA A 105 -3.39 4.48 -10.29
CA ALA A 105 -4.35 3.38 -10.32
C ALA A 105 -3.81 2.25 -9.47
N GLN A 106 -4.71 1.57 -8.74
CA GLN A 106 -4.34 0.51 -7.83
C GLN A 106 -5.37 -0.63 -7.86
N TRP A 107 -4.85 -1.86 -7.76
CA TRP A 107 -5.66 -3.05 -7.61
C TRP A 107 -5.75 -3.42 -6.14
N ILE A 108 -6.86 -3.08 -5.52
CA ILE A 108 -7.13 -3.35 -4.11
C ILE A 108 -7.65 -4.78 -4.00
N THR A 109 -7.10 -5.58 -3.08
CA THR A 109 -7.52 -6.94 -2.79
C THR A 109 -8.24 -7.08 -1.47
N LYS A 110 -7.93 -6.20 -0.50
CA LYS A 110 -8.65 -6.09 0.76
C LYS A 110 -8.89 -4.62 1.11
N GLN A 111 -10.01 -4.35 1.72
CA GLN A 111 -10.35 -3.03 2.25
C GLN A 111 -10.95 -3.19 3.64
N GLU A 112 -10.36 -2.54 4.65
CA GLU A 112 -10.79 -2.63 6.06
C GLU A 112 -10.94 -4.08 6.54
N GLY A 113 -9.99 -4.95 6.20
CA GLY A 113 -10.01 -6.38 6.55
C GLY A 113 -10.93 -7.25 5.69
N ILE A 114 -11.75 -6.65 4.82
CA ILE A 114 -12.69 -7.37 3.96
C ILE A 114 -12.10 -7.60 2.58
N LYS A 115 -12.14 -8.83 2.11
CA LYS A 115 -11.72 -9.18 0.75
C LYS A 115 -12.59 -8.43 -0.27
N LYS A 116 -11.93 -7.63 -1.13
CA LYS A 116 -12.61 -6.81 -2.13
C LYS A 116 -11.68 -6.55 -3.31
N GLU A 117 -11.83 -7.33 -4.35
CA GLU A 117 -11.06 -7.11 -5.57
C GLU A 117 -11.66 -5.94 -6.38
N THR A 118 -10.99 -4.80 -6.39
CA THR A 118 -11.49 -3.62 -7.11
C THR A 118 -10.35 -2.76 -7.65
N LEU A 119 -10.62 -2.13 -8.81
CA LEU A 119 -9.76 -1.10 -9.38
C LEU A 119 -10.15 0.25 -8.79
N ASP A 120 -9.25 0.87 -8.04
CA ASP A 120 -9.35 2.28 -7.67
C ASP A 120 -8.45 3.13 -8.58
N VAL A 121 -8.98 4.25 -9.05
CA VAL A 121 -8.27 5.17 -9.97
C VAL A 121 -8.47 6.60 -9.51
N LYS A 122 -7.39 7.30 -9.28
CA LYS A 122 -7.35 8.71 -8.89
C LYS A 122 -6.67 9.55 -9.97
N GLY A 123 -7.29 10.67 -10.32
CA GLY A 123 -6.69 11.74 -11.12
C GLY A 123 -6.23 11.39 -12.54
N LEU A 124 -6.51 10.19 -13.07
CA LEU A 124 -6.17 9.85 -14.45
C LEU A 124 -7.17 10.45 -15.44
N GLU A 125 -6.68 10.83 -16.61
CA GLU A 125 -7.41 11.61 -17.62
C GLU A 125 -8.71 10.96 -18.07
N PHE A 126 -8.75 9.64 -18.23
CA PHE A 126 -9.93 8.91 -18.68
C PHE A 126 -11.08 8.86 -17.65
N LYS A 127 -10.86 9.35 -16.43
CA LYS A 127 -11.89 9.54 -15.39
C LYS A 127 -12.59 10.89 -15.49
N LYS A 128 -12.10 11.81 -16.30
CA LYS A 128 -12.71 13.12 -16.47
C LYS A 128 -14.02 13.04 -17.25
N ALA A 129 -14.99 13.88 -16.87
CA ALA A 129 -16.34 13.86 -17.47
C ALA A 129 -16.34 14.17 -18.98
N ASN A 130 -15.34 14.90 -19.48
CA ASN A 130 -15.19 15.25 -20.89
C ASN A 130 -14.42 14.19 -21.71
N PHE A 131 -14.02 13.06 -21.10
CA PHE A 131 -13.34 11.99 -21.81
C PHE A 131 -14.33 11.07 -22.52
N PRO A 132 -14.09 10.66 -23.79
CA PRO A 132 -15.02 9.81 -24.53
C PRO A 132 -15.30 8.49 -23.78
N PRO A 133 -16.57 8.11 -23.50
CA PRO A 133 -16.91 6.96 -22.68
C PRO A 133 -16.35 5.62 -23.20
N VAL A 134 -16.33 5.45 -24.52
CA VAL A 134 -15.81 4.22 -25.16
C VAL A 134 -14.31 4.06 -24.87
N LEU A 135 -13.53 5.15 -25.03
CA LEU A 135 -12.10 5.14 -24.72
C LEU A 135 -11.85 4.99 -23.22
N GLY A 136 -12.70 5.61 -22.38
CA GLY A 136 -12.63 5.46 -20.92
C GLY A 136 -12.78 4.01 -20.48
N LYS A 137 -13.72 3.28 -21.07
CA LYS A 137 -13.93 1.86 -20.82
C LYS A 137 -12.72 1.02 -21.28
N PHE A 138 -12.20 1.32 -22.46
CA PHE A 138 -11.01 0.65 -23.00
C PHE A 138 -9.79 0.82 -22.06
N PHE A 139 -9.47 2.06 -21.68
CA PHE A 139 -8.35 2.33 -20.78
C PHE A 139 -8.53 1.70 -19.41
N LYS A 140 -9.76 1.68 -18.88
CA LYS A 140 -10.05 1.00 -17.62
C LYS A 140 -9.76 -0.50 -17.70
N ASN A 141 -10.19 -1.16 -18.77
CA ASN A 141 -9.95 -2.59 -18.97
C ASN A 141 -8.43 -2.88 -19.14
N ALA A 142 -7.76 -2.10 -19.97
CA ALA A 142 -6.31 -2.23 -20.17
C ALA A 142 -5.53 -2.05 -18.85
N LEU A 143 -5.93 -1.10 -18.00
CA LEU A 143 -5.33 -0.94 -16.67
C LEU A 143 -5.57 -2.15 -15.76
N VAL A 144 -6.75 -2.73 -15.77
CA VAL A 144 -7.05 -3.96 -15.01
C VAL A 144 -6.13 -5.08 -15.47
N ASP A 145 -5.98 -5.26 -16.78
CA ASP A 145 -5.13 -6.31 -17.33
C ASP A 145 -3.67 -6.11 -16.92
N VAL A 146 -3.13 -4.90 -17.06
CA VAL A 146 -1.76 -4.54 -16.64
C VAL A 146 -1.56 -4.77 -15.14
N LEU A 147 -2.47 -4.28 -14.30
CA LEU A 147 -2.37 -4.42 -12.84
C LEU A 147 -2.54 -5.87 -12.36
N LYS A 148 -3.18 -6.72 -13.15
CA LYS A 148 -3.25 -8.17 -12.90
C LYS A 148 -2.08 -8.96 -13.48
N GLY A 149 -1.09 -8.29 -14.06
CA GLY A 149 0.14 -8.90 -14.56
C GLY A 149 0.07 -9.41 -15.99
N ALA A 150 -0.86 -8.90 -16.81
CA ALA A 150 -0.86 -9.18 -18.23
C ALA A 150 0.41 -8.63 -18.89
N THR A 151 1.14 -9.48 -19.59
CA THR A 151 2.27 -9.07 -20.42
C THR A 151 1.80 -8.77 -21.84
N GLN A 152 2.46 -7.81 -22.50
CA GLN A 152 2.23 -7.56 -23.90
C GLN A 152 2.54 -8.85 -24.69
N LYS A 153 1.55 -9.40 -25.35
CA LYS A 153 1.83 -10.43 -26.38
C LYS A 153 2.33 -9.69 -27.61
N GLU A 154 3.51 -10.07 -28.05
CA GLU A 154 4.03 -9.66 -29.37
C GLU A 154 3.11 -10.13 -30.49
#